data_351364cce4e9d09b71ddbdd3bb95a109
#
_entry.id   351364cce4e9d09b71ddbdd3bb95a109
#
_cell.length_a   1.000
_cell.length_b   1.000
_cell.length_c   1.000
_cell.angle_alpha   90.00
_cell.angle_beta   90.00
_cell.angle_gamma   90.00
#
_symmetry.space_group_name_H-M   'P 1'
#
loop_
_entity.id
_entity.type
_entity.pdbx_description
1 polymer ?
#
loop_
_entity_poly.entity_id
_entity_poly.type
_entity_poly.pdbx_seq_one_letter_code
_entity_poly.pdbx_strand_id
1 'polypeptide(L)'
;MLQTDRDKMRNEIVALVEKYGRNRSSLIPILQDVQKNYSCISEYAMQVVADLLGIHPVEVYGVVSFYSFLDHKPRGRFMVRLCRSLSCDFADKDAIARQLENELGIKFGSTTDDGKFSLEWTNCLGMCDQGPAMMVNDQIYVKLTPEKAHDIIEGCKKVFGPHAMEKLQALKSNVQESKAELSFGKVDADKVLKKSLSMKRAEIIDEIVSSGLKGRGGAGFPTGIKWNLTASAKSDSKFVVCNADEGEPGTFKDRMLMTSYPDLLFAGMTIAGYAVGAKKGYLYLRGEYTYVRDILEKVLESRRKNKLLGKKISGNDFEFDIEIRMGAGAYICGEETALIESIEGF
;
A
#
# COMPACT_ATOMS: atom_id res chain seq x y z
N MET A 1 -6.41 -31.49 -0.29
CA MET A 1 -7.08 -30.72 -1.36
C MET A 1 -7.51 -31.70 -2.43
N LEU A 2 -8.79 -31.73 -2.77
CA LEU A 2 -9.34 -32.59 -3.83
C LEU A 2 -8.82 -32.12 -5.20
N GLN A 3 -8.81 -33.02 -6.20
CA GLN A 3 -8.33 -32.68 -7.54
C GLN A 3 -9.12 -31.51 -8.15
N THR A 4 -10.43 -31.49 -7.95
CA THR A 4 -11.33 -30.39 -8.36
C THR A 4 -10.97 -29.05 -7.76
N ASP A 5 -10.51 -29.02 -6.49
CA ASP A 5 -10.11 -27.77 -5.82
C ASP A 5 -8.77 -27.25 -6.37
N ARG A 6 -7.86 -28.17 -6.72
CA ARG A 6 -6.58 -27.81 -7.36
C ARG A 6 -6.78 -27.23 -8.75
N ASP A 7 -7.66 -27.83 -9.55
CA ASP A 7 -7.98 -27.35 -10.89
C ASP A 7 -8.64 -25.97 -10.85
N LYS A 8 -9.55 -25.75 -9.89
CA LYS A 8 -10.16 -24.44 -9.67
C LYS A 8 -9.10 -23.39 -9.30
N MET A 9 -8.25 -23.66 -8.30
CA MET A 9 -7.17 -22.76 -7.89
C MET A 9 -6.23 -22.43 -9.05
N ARG A 10 -5.83 -23.45 -9.84
CA ARG A 10 -4.99 -23.23 -11.02
C ARG A 10 -5.62 -22.27 -12.02
N ASN A 11 -6.89 -22.47 -12.34
CA ASN A 11 -7.61 -21.62 -13.29
C ASN A 11 -7.74 -20.18 -12.79
N GLU A 12 -7.98 -19.98 -11.50
CA GLU A 12 -8.00 -18.63 -10.89
C GLU A 12 -6.63 -17.97 -10.94
N ILE A 13 -5.54 -18.71 -10.66
CA ILE A 13 -4.18 -18.17 -10.77
C ILE A 13 -3.84 -17.82 -12.23
N VAL A 14 -4.27 -18.64 -13.20
CA VAL A 14 -4.11 -18.32 -14.64
C VAL A 14 -4.78 -16.98 -14.95
N ALA A 15 -6.02 -16.78 -14.51
CA ALA A 15 -6.73 -15.52 -14.72
C ALA A 15 -6.01 -14.31 -14.06
N LEU A 16 -5.40 -14.50 -12.88
CA LEU A 16 -4.60 -13.47 -12.23
C LEU A 16 -3.32 -13.15 -13.03
N VAL A 17 -2.64 -14.17 -13.56
CA VAL A 17 -1.47 -13.97 -14.43
C VAL A 17 -1.85 -13.26 -15.73
N GLU A 18 -3.01 -13.54 -16.30
CA GLU A 18 -3.52 -12.80 -17.47
C GLU A 18 -3.84 -11.35 -17.13
N LYS A 19 -4.39 -11.08 -15.95
CA LYS A 19 -4.71 -9.74 -15.45
C LYS A 19 -3.46 -8.89 -15.20
N TYR A 20 -2.44 -9.45 -14.55
CA TYR A 20 -1.26 -8.72 -14.10
C TYR A 20 -0.06 -8.80 -15.06
N GLY A 21 -0.05 -9.79 -15.96
CA GLY A 21 1.04 -10.07 -16.89
C GLY A 21 1.95 -11.21 -16.45
N ARG A 22 2.62 -11.81 -17.44
CA ARG A 22 3.52 -12.97 -17.25
C ARG A 22 4.97 -12.53 -17.05
N ASN A 23 5.22 -11.71 -16.04
CA ASN A 23 6.56 -11.25 -15.71
C ASN A 23 6.74 -11.21 -14.18
N ARG A 24 7.99 -11.18 -13.74
CA ARG A 24 8.34 -11.23 -12.32
C ARG A 24 7.68 -10.10 -11.51
N SER A 25 7.56 -8.90 -12.07
CA SER A 25 6.95 -7.75 -11.38
C SER A 25 5.46 -7.95 -11.06
N SER A 26 4.83 -8.99 -11.60
CA SER A 26 3.45 -9.38 -11.28
C SER A 26 3.36 -10.31 -10.06
N LEU A 27 4.50 -10.80 -9.52
CA LEU A 27 4.53 -11.81 -8.48
C LEU A 27 3.77 -11.35 -7.22
N ILE A 28 4.15 -10.21 -6.64
CA ILE A 28 3.53 -9.73 -5.39
C ILE A 28 2.03 -9.46 -5.56
N PRO A 29 1.53 -8.75 -6.59
CA PRO A 29 0.10 -8.57 -6.82
C PRO A 29 -0.67 -9.89 -6.98
N ILE A 30 -0.09 -10.88 -7.66
CA ILE A 30 -0.71 -12.21 -7.82
C ILE A 30 -0.82 -12.91 -6.46
N LEU A 31 0.27 -12.91 -5.66
CA LEU A 31 0.29 -13.54 -4.33
C LEU A 31 -0.71 -12.87 -3.37
N GLN A 32 -0.86 -11.55 -3.42
CA GLN A 32 -1.86 -10.81 -2.63
C GLN A 32 -3.29 -11.24 -2.99
N ASP A 33 -3.62 -11.34 -4.28
CA ASP A 33 -4.96 -11.80 -4.73
C ASP A 33 -5.18 -13.29 -4.39
N VAL A 34 -4.17 -14.15 -4.54
CA VAL A 34 -4.25 -15.57 -4.11
C VAL A 34 -4.54 -15.66 -2.62
N GLN A 35 -3.80 -14.94 -1.78
CA GLN A 35 -4.03 -14.96 -0.33
C GLN A 35 -5.42 -14.44 0.04
N LYS A 36 -5.91 -13.40 -0.63
CA LYS A 36 -7.26 -12.87 -0.41
C LYS A 36 -8.34 -13.91 -0.68
N ASN A 37 -8.15 -14.74 -1.71
CA ASN A 37 -9.12 -15.77 -2.10
C ASN A 37 -9.03 -17.05 -1.23
N TYR A 38 -7.84 -17.40 -0.74
CA TYR A 38 -7.56 -18.68 -0.09
C TYR A 38 -7.04 -18.57 1.36
N SER A 39 -6.97 -17.36 1.91
CA SER A 39 -6.48 -17.04 3.28
C SER A 39 -5.02 -17.42 3.55
N CYS A 40 -4.34 -18.05 2.62
CA CYS A 40 -2.90 -18.33 2.62
C CYS A 40 -2.41 -18.67 1.22
N ILE A 41 -1.10 -18.67 1.03
CA ILE A 41 -0.44 -19.06 -0.22
C ILE A 41 0.15 -20.45 -0.01
N SER A 42 -0.60 -21.47 -0.42
CA SER A 42 -0.19 -22.87 -0.26
C SER A 42 1.02 -23.21 -1.14
N GLU A 43 1.74 -24.29 -0.80
CA GLU A 43 2.85 -24.81 -1.63
C GLU A 43 2.39 -25.09 -3.07
N TYR A 44 1.18 -25.61 -3.25
CA TYR A 44 0.62 -25.83 -4.58
C TYR A 44 0.40 -24.51 -5.33
N ALA A 45 -0.11 -23.47 -4.66
CA ALA A 45 -0.26 -22.15 -5.26
C ALA A 45 1.09 -21.55 -5.68
N MET A 46 2.12 -21.67 -4.81
CA MET A 46 3.47 -21.20 -5.13
C MET A 46 4.05 -21.92 -6.35
N GLN A 47 3.86 -23.22 -6.45
CA GLN A 47 4.30 -23.99 -7.63
C GLN A 47 3.60 -23.52 -8.90
N VAL A 48 2.27 -23.35 -8.87
CA VAL A 48 1.51 -22.88 -10.03
C VAL A 48 1.93 -21.48 -10.48
N VAL A 49 2.12 -20.56 -9.52
CA VAL A 49 2.58 -19.20 -9.80
C VAL A 49 3.99 -19.23 -10.41
N ALA A 50 4.90 -20.03 -9.86
CA ALA A 50 6.27 -20.18 -10.36
C ALA A 50 6.27 -20.69 -11.80
N ASP A 51 5.52 -21.75 -12.09
CA ASP A 51 5.39 -22.32 -13.44
C ASP A 51 4.86 -21.31 -14.47
N LEU A 52 3.86 -20.52 -14.08
CA LEU A 52 3.22 -19.55 -14.99
C LEU A 52 4.08 -18.30 -15.24
N LEU A 53 4.89 -17.90 -14.26
CA LEU A 53 5.81 -16.76 -14.39
C LEU A 53 7.20 -17.16 -14.91
N GLY A 54 7.50 -18.46 -15.01
CA GLY A 54 8.79 -18.97 -15.46
C GLY A 54 9.93 -18.70 -14.46
N ILE A 55 9.65 -18.77 -13.16
CA ILE A 55 10.61 -18.60 -12.05
C ILE A 55 10.64 -19.87 -11.20
N HIS A 56 11.65 -19.99 -10.31
CA HIS A 56 11.72 -21.15 -9.43
C HIS A 56 10.77 -21.05 -8.23
N PRO A 57 10.14 -22.15 -7.78
CA PRO A 57 9.25 -22.13 -6.60
C PRO A 57 9.91 -21.60 -5.33
N VAL A 58 11.23 -21.81 -5.16
CA VAL A 58 11.99 -21.28 -4.02
C VAL A 58 12.04 -19.75 -4.02
N GLU A 59 12.00 -19.10 -5.18
CA GLU A 59 11.96 -17.65 -5.28
C GLU A 59 10.60 -17.12 -4.83
N VAL A 60 9.50 -17.82 -5.23
CA VAL A 60 8.15 -17.51 -4.75
C VAL A 60 8.06 -17.69 -3.23
N TYR A 61 8.60 -18.79 -2.70
CA TYR A 61 8.65 -19.01 -1.26
C TYR A 61 9.48 -17.95 -0.52
N GLY A 62 10.61 -17.52 -1.11
CA GLY A 62 11.43 -16.42 -0.58
C GLY A 62 10.63 -15.15 -0.41
N VAL A 63 9.87 -14.76 -1.44
CA VAL A 63 8.99 -13.58 -1.38
C VAL A 63 7.88 -13.78 -0.33
N VAL A 64 7.19 -14.92 -0.33
CA VAL A 64 6.10 -15.18 0.63
C VAL A 64 6.59 -15.17 2.08
N SER A 65 7.78 -15.68 2.34
CA SER A 65 8.35 -15.74 3.69
C SER A 65 8.95 -14.41 4.16
N PHE A 66 9.31 -13.53 3.24
CA PHE A 66 9.90 -12.22 3.55
C PHE A 66 8.84 -11.17 3.95
N TYR A 67 7.75 -11.09 3.21
CA TYR A 67 6.73 -10.08 3.43
C TYR A 67 5.75 -10.48 4.53
N SER A 68 5.65 -9.68 5.59
CA SER A 68 4.86 -10.01 6.80
C SER A 68 3.35 -10.08 6.58
N PHE A 69 2.86 -9.59 5.45
CA PHE A 69 1.44 -9.68 5.08
C PHE A 69 1.16 -10.82 4.10
N LEU A 70 2.17 -11.61 3.72
CA LEU A 70 2.01 -12.84 2.97
C LEU A 70 2.17 -14.05 3.89
N ASP A 71 1.24 -14.96 3.85
CA ASP A 71 1.16 -16.11 4.76
C ASP A 71 1.21 -17.43 3.96
N HIS A 72 2.19 -18.29 4.29
CA HIS A 72 2.30 -19.64 3.72
C HIS A 72 1.54 -20.69 4.53
N LYS A 73 1.09 -20.35 5.73
CA LYS A 73 0.29 -21.22 6.61
C LYS A 73 -1.14 -20.69 6.68
N PRO A 74 -2.13 -21.60 6.79
CA PRO A 74 -3.51 -21.17 7.00
C PRO A 74 -3.66 -20.28 8.21
N ARG A 75 -4.31 -19.16 8.03
CA ARG A 75 -4.66 -18.20 9.08
C ARG A 75 -6.14 -18.26 9.39
N GLY A 76 -6.51 -17.71 10.52
CA GLY A 76 -7.90 -17.53 10.88
C GLY A 76 -8.61 -16.59 9.90
N ARG A 77 -9.92 -16.75 9.82
CA ARG A 77 -10.78 -15.89 8.99
C ARG A 77 -10.61 -14.40 9.29
N PHE A 78 -10.41 -14.07 10.57
CA PHE A 78 -10.11 -12.73 11.05
C PHE A 78 -8.66 -12.68 11.51
N MET A 79 -7.84 -12.00 10.74
CA MET A 79 -6.47 -11.70 11.10
C MET A 79 -6.45 -10.42 11.94
N VAL A 80 -6.21 -10.56 13.23
CA VAL A 80 -6.11 -9.47 14.20
C VAL A 80 -4.65 -9.10 14.39
N ARG A 81 -4.23 -7.93 13.94
CA ARG A 81 -2.86 -7.42 14.07
C ARG A 81 -2.83 -6.20 14.98
N LEU A 82 -2.20 -6.33 16.14
CA LEU A 82 -2.00 -5.21 17.08
C LEU A 82 -0.63 -4.56 16.84
N CYS A 83 -0.64 -3.24 16.69
CA CYS A 83 0.59 -2.46 16.51
C CYS A 83 1.47 -2.51 17.75
N ARG A 84 2.75 -2.90 17.58
CA ARG A 84 3.75 -2.97 18.67
C ARG A 84 4.78 -1.84 18.65
N SER A 85 4.53 -0.76 17.91
CA SER A 85 5.46 0.36 17.83
C SER A 85 5.43 1.21 19.10
N LEU A 86 6.50 1.99 19.29
CA LEU A 86 6.74 2.82 20.47
C LEU A 86 5.55 3.78 20.76
N SER A 87 4.96 4.38 19.71
CA SER A 87 3.81 5.27 19.88
C SER A 87 2.60 4.56 20.50
N CYS A 88 2.40 3.28 20.14
CA CYS A 88 1.33 2.46 20.71
C CYS A 88 1.70 1.95 22.12
N ASP A 89 3.00 1.76 22.41
CA ASP A 89 3.47 1.45 23.77
C ASP A 89 3.11 2.58 24.74
N PHE A 90 3.40 3.82 24.39
CA PHE A 90 3.05 4.98 25.19
C PHE A 90 1.53 5.20 25.34
N ALA A 91 0.75 4.61 24.44
CA ALA A 91 -0.72 4.67 24.48
C ALA A 91 -1.35 3.42 25.10
N ASP A 92 -0.61 2.65 25.94
CA ASP A 92 -1.06 1.48 26.68
C ASP A 92 -1.59 0.32 25.80
N LYS A 93 -0.85 -0.02 24.72
CA LYS A 93 -1.20 -1.20 23.89
C LYS A 93 -1.26 -2.52 24.68
N ASP A 94 -0.53 -2.61 25.81
CA ASP A 94 -0.45 -3.83 26.58
C ASP A 94 -1.77 -4.18 27.29
N ALA A 95 -2.58 -3.17 27.63
CA ALA A 95 -3.94 -3.41 28.12
C ALA A 95 -4.80 -4.06 27.02
N ILE A 96 -4.67 -3.58 25.78
CA ILE A 96 -5.37 -4.14 24.62
C ILE A 96 -4.87 -5.56 24.32
N ALA A 97 -3.55 -5.79 24.40
CA ALA A 97 -2.98 -7.11 24.16
C ALA A 97 -3.53 -8.16 25.17
N ARG A 98 -3.54 -7.83 26.44
CA ARG A 98 -4.11 -8.70 27.49
C ARG A 98 -5.60 -8.99 27.26
N GLN A 99 -6.38 -7.97 26.87
CA GLN A 99 -7.79 -8.14 26.55
C GLN A 99 -7.98 -9.12 25.39
N LEU A 100 -7.25 -8.95 24.29
CA LEU A 100 -7.35 -9.81 23.10
C LEU A 100 -6.94 -11.27 23.41
N GLU A 101 -5.85 -11.49 24.13
CA GLU A 101 -5.41 -12.84 24.53
C GLU A 101 -6.45 -13.53 25.42
N ASN A 102 -6.97 -12.82 26.39
CA ASN A 102 -7.98 -13.39 27.30
C ASN A 102 -9.29 -13.71 26.58
N GLU A 103 -9.72 -12.84 25.69
CA GLU A 103 -11.00 -13.00 24.99
C GLU A 103 -10.97 -14.08 23.91
N LEU A 104 -9.86 -14.23 23.21
CA LEU A 104 -9.66 -15.23 22.15
C LEU A 104 -9.13 -16.56 22.71
N GLY A 105 -8.63 -16.59 23.96
CA GLY A 105 -8.06 -17.77 24.58
C GLY A 105 -6.75 -18.25 23.93
N ILE A 106 -6.05 -17.39 23.22
CA ILE A 106 -4.81 -17.69 22.50
C ILE A 106 -3.74 -16.63 22.78
N LYS A 107 -2.49 -16.95 22.49
CA LYS A 107 -1.37 -16.01 22.53
C LYS A 107 -1.10 -15.39 21.17
N PHE A 108 -0.43 -14.23 21.16
CA PHE A 108 0.08 -13.64 19.92
C PHE A 108 0.96 -14.64 19.16
N GLY A 109 0.80 -14.71 17.85
CA GLY A 109 1.44 -15.68 16.96
C GLY A 109 0.62 -16.96 16.77
N SER A 110 -0.60 -17.05 17.33
CA SER A 110 -1.44 -18.25 17.30
C SER A 110 -2.77 -18.00 16.58
N THR A 111 -3.42 -19.11 16.22
CA THR A 111 -4.76 -19.15 15.61
C THR A 111 -5.69 -19.94 16.54
N THR A 112 -6.94 -19.53 16.69
CA THR A 112 -7.95 -20.27 17.46
C THR A 112 -8.22 -21.64 16.83
N ASP A 113 -8.54 -22.65 17.64
CA ASP A 113 -8.77 -24.04 17.18
C ASP A 113 -9.91 -24.13 16.14
N ASP A 114 -10.89 -23.23 16.24
CA ASP A 114 -11.99 -23.16 15.27
C ASP A 114 -11.63 -22.42 13.97
N GLY A 115 -10.39 -21.98 13.82
CA GLY A 115 -9.88 -21.27 12.64
C GLY A 115 -10.52 -19.91 12.39
N LYS A 116 -11.19 -19.31 13.39
CA LYS A 116 -11.83 -18.01 13.18
C LYS A 116 -10.89 -16.84 13.31
N PHE A 117 -10.02 -16.86 14.32
CA PHE A 117 -9.13 -15.74 14.60
C PHE A 117 -7.67 -16.16 14.58
N SER A 118 -6.83 -15.34 13.97
CA SER A 118 -5.38 -15.32 14.20
C SER A 118 -4.99 -14.02 14.89
N LEU A 119 -4.15 -14.08 15.89
CA LEU A 119 -3.68 -12.95 16.68
C LEU A 119 -2.19 -12.74 16.46
N GLU A 120 -1.81 -11.59 15.92
CA GLU A 120 -0.44 -11.27 15.51
C GLU A 120 -0.01 -9.89 15.99
N TRP A 121 1.28 -9.76 16.26
CA TRP A 121 1.91 -8.45 16.34
C TRP A 121 2.18 -7.91 14.94
N THR A 122 2.06 -6.59 14.78
CA THR A 122 2.48 -5.94 13.55
C THR A 122 3.37 -4.72 13.84
N ASN A 123 4.15 -4.33 12.85
CA ASN A 123 4.89 -3.09 12.88
C ASN A 123 3.94 -1.88 12.88
N CYS A 124 4.49 -0.67 12.86
CA CYS A 124 3.69 0.54 12.90
C CYS A 124 2.62 0.57 11.81
N LEU A 125 1.35 0.76 12.20
CA LEU A 125 0.21 0.90 11.29
C LEU A 125 0.05 2.32 10.72
N GLY A 126 0.99 3.23 11.00
CA GLY A 126 0.92 4.63 10.55
C GLY A 126 -0.12 5.48 11.29
N MET A 127 -0.68 4.98 12.42
CA MET A 127 -1.68 5.67 13.23
C MET A 127 -1.09 6.24 14.51
N CYS A 128 0.13 6.79 14.42
CA CYS A 128 0.88 7.24 15.59
C CYS A 128 0.27 8.45 16.31
N ASP A 129 -0.59 9.20 15.63
CA ASP A 129 -1.42 10.29 16.18
C ASP A 129 -2.71 9.81 16.86
N GLN A 130 -3.05 8.51 16.72
CA GLN A 130 -4.33 7.92 17.14
C GLN A 130 -4.15 6.56 17.82
N GLY A 131 -3.00 6.30 18.44
CA GLY A 131 -2.74 5.04 19.17
C GLY A 131 -3.66 4.80 20.36
N PRO A 132 -3.77 3.58 20.86
CA PRO A 132 -3.28 2.33 20.26
C PRO A 132 -4.05 1.97 18.99
N ALA A 133 -3.40 1.27 18.04
CA ALA A 133 -3.99 0.91 16.78
C ALA A 133 -3.94 -0.60 16.53
N MET A 134 -4.99 -1.12 15.93
CA MET A 134 -5.15 -2.52 15.55
C MET A 134 -5.72 -2.60 14.13
N MET A 135 -5.34 -3.63 13.39
CA MET A 135 -5.91 -3.96 12.10
C MET A 135 -6.63 -5.30 12.20
N VAL A 136 -7.85 -5.39 11.70
CA VAL A 136 -8.57 -6.65 11.52
C VAL A 136 -8.80 -6.83 10.02
N ASN A 137 -8.12 -7.79 9.43
CA ASN A 137 -7.99 -7.93 7.98
C ASN A 137 -7.52 -6.60 7.35
N ASP A 138 -8.35 -5.93 6.56
CA ASP A 138 -8.05 -4.66 5.90
C ASP A 138 -8.60 -3.42 6.63
N GLN A 139 -9.22 -3.60 7.81
CA GLN A 139 -9.83 -2.51 8.57
C GLN A 139 -8.95 -2.07 9.73
N ILE A 140 -8.68 -0.77 9.83
CA ILE A 140 -7.89 -0.20 10.92
C ILE A 140 -8.81 0.41 11.97
N TYR A 141 -8.49 0.13 13.24
CA TYR A 141 -9.16 0.65 14.42
C TYR A 141 -8.14 1.39 15.29
N VAL A 142 -8.53 2.57 15.79
CA VAL A 142 -7.66 3.49 16.52
C VAL A 142 -8.25 3.94 17.82
N LYS A 143 -7.44 4.55 18.70
CA LYS A 143 -7.84 5.00 20.05
C LYS A 143 -8.55 3.88 20.78
N LEU A 144 -7.91 2.70 20.75
CA LEU A 144 -8.46 1.50 21.37
C LEU A 144 -8.49 1.62 22.89
N THR A 145 -9.54 1.08 23.45
CA THR A 145 -9.64 0.72 24.87
C THR A 145 -9.95 -0.77 24.94
N PRO A 146 -9.77 -1.44 26.11
CA PRO A 146 -10.16 -2.86 26.25
C PRO A 146 -11.61 -3.12 25.84
N GLU A 147 -12.54 -2.22 26.17
CA GLU A 147 -13.96 -2.31 25.81
C GLU A 147 -14.17 -2.21 24.30
N LYS A 148 -13.51 -1.27 23.63
CA LYS A 148 -13.57 -1.16 22.16
C LYS A 148 -12.99 -2.39 21.47
N ALA A 149 -11.88 -2.93 21.98
CA ALA A 149 -11.31 -4.15 21.45
C ALA A 149 -12.28 -5.33 21.58
N HIS A 150 -12.95 -5.46 22.75
CA HIS A 150 -14.02 -6.41 22.96
C HIS A 150 -15.16 -6.25 21.96
N ASP A 151 -15.70 -5.03 21.79
CA ASP A 151 -16.81 -4.76 20.88
C ASP A 151 -16.47 -5.15 19.43
N ILE A 152 -15.23 -4.89 18.98
CA ILE A 152 -14.75 -5.24 17.65
C ILE A 152 -14.70 -6.77 17.48
N ILE A 153 -14.13 -7.49 18.45
CA ILE A 153 -14.05 -8.96 18.43
C ILE A 153 -15.44 -9.59 18.46
N GLU A 154 -16.33 -9.10 19.33
CA GLU A 154 -17.73 -9.56 19.37
C GLU A 154 -18.47 -9.26 18.06
N GLY A 155 -18.20 -8.12 17.43
CA GLY A 155 -18.69 -7.81 16.11
C GLY A 155 -18.23 -8.84 15.08
N CYS A 156 -16.96 -9.22 15.09
CA CYS A 156 -16.40 -10.27 14.22
C CYS A 156 -17.03 -11.64 14.50
N LYS A 157 -17.26 -12.00 15.77
CA LYS A 157 -17.91 -13.28 16.15
C LYS A 157 -19.35 -13.38 15.61
N LYS A 158 -20.07 -12.27 15.51
CA LYS A 158 -21.45 -12.22 14.99
C LYS A 158 -21.55 -12.26 13.47
N VAL A 159 -20.44 -12.12 12.78
CA VAL A 159 -20.40 -12.11 11.31
C VAL A 159 -20.23 -13.53 10.78
N PHE A 160 -21.30 -14.14 10.24
CA PHE A 160 -21.32 -15.50 9.71
C PHE A 160 -21.64 -15.52 8.20
N GLY A 161 -21.14 -16.56 7.51
CA GLY A 161 -21.48 -16.88 6.13
C GLY A 161 -20.48 -16.31 5.09
N PRO A 162 -20.70 -16.59 3.80
CA PRO A 162 -19.78 -16.25 2.72
C PRO A 162 -19.61 -14.72 2.51
N HIS A 163 -20.58 -13.91 2.92
CA HIS A 163 -20.52 -12.44 2.86
C HIS A 163 -20.04 -11.77 4.15
N ALA A 164 -19.35 -12.51 5.00
CA ALA A 164 -18.87 -12.00 6.28
C ALA A 164 -17.87 -10.84 6.13
N MET A 165 -17.05 -10.85 5.07
CA MET A 165 -16.11 -9.77 4.82
C MET A 165 -16.80 -8.46 4.41
N GLU A 166 -17.88 -8.53 3.62
CA GLU A 166 -18.70 -7.35 3.28
C GLU A 166 -19.40 -6.77 4.52
N LYS A 167 -19.84 -7.64 5.45
CA LYS A 167 -20.43 -7.22 6.71
C LYS A 167 -19.40 -6.66 7.69
N LEU A 168 -18.14 -7.14 7.64
CA LEU A 168 -17.03 -6.56 8.42
C LEU A 168 -16.70 -5.15 7.94
N GLN A 169 -16.81 -4.89 6.62
CA GLN A 169 -16.69 -3.52 6.09
C GLN A 169 -17.76 -2.57 6.64
N ALA A 170 -18.87 -3.12 7.15
CA ALA A 170 -19.88 -2.33 7.86
C ALA A 170 -19.48 -1.99 9.31
N LEU A 171 -18.52 -2.71 9.91
CA LEU A 171 -17.80 -2.25 11.11
C LEU A 171 -16.80 -1.19 10.66
N LYS A 172 -17.29 0.02 10.42
CA LYS A 172 -16.50 1.12 9.88
C LYS A 172 -15.24 1.35 10.71
N SER A 173 -14.10 1.41 10.03
CA SER A 173 -12.89 1.97 10.58
C SER A 173 -13.20 3.28 11.30
N ASN A 174 -12.69 3.45 12.52
CA ASN A 174 -12.86 4.67 13.30
C ASN A 174 -11.67 5.62 13.17
N VAL A 175 -10.88 5.48 12.12
CA VAL A 175 -9.78 6.40 11.80
C VAL A 175 -10.37 7.80 11.64
N GLN A 176 -9.90 8.71 12.46
CA GLN A 176 -10.30 10.10 12.38
C GLN A 176 -9.44 10.80 11.34
N GLU A 177 -10.09 11.55 10.45
CA GLU A 177 -9.37 12.50 9.62
C GLU A 177 -8.72 13.52 10.55
N SER A 178 -7.39 13.60 10.51
CA SER A 178 -6.70 14.62 11.27
C SER A 178 -7.03 15.98 10.68
N LYS A 179 -7.47 16.89 11.53
CA LYS A 179 -7.61 18.33 11.19
C LYS A 179 -6.28 19.07 11.26
N ALA A 180 -5.15 18.37 11.16
CA ALA A 180 -3.87 19.03 11.05
C ALA A 180 -3.93 19.91 9.80
N GLU A 181 -3.97 21.23 9.98
CA GLU A 181 -3.80 22.20 8.92
C GLU A 181 -2.38 22.04 8.37
N LEU A 182 -2.22 21.12 7.45
CA LEU A 182 -1.12 21.19 6.51
C LEU A 182 -1.43 22.46 5.71
N SER A 183 -0.71 23.53 6.01
CA SER A 183 -0.97 24.88 5.45
C SER A 183 -0.48 24.96 3.98
N PHE A 184 -0.97 24.05 3.12
CA PHE A 184 -0.74 24.18 1.67
C PHE A 184 -1.59 25.29 1.03
N GLY A 185 -2.40 25.99 1.82
CA GLY A 185 -3.34 26.96 1.28
C GLY A 185 -4.34 26.31 0.29
N LYS A 186 -5.09 27.11 -0.40
CA LYS A 186 -5.95 26.65 -1.49
C LYS A 186 -5.14 26.59 -2.79
N VAL A 187 -4.34 25.54 -2.97
CA VAL A 187 -3.60 25.31 -4.20
C VAL A 187 -4.50 24.54 -5.19
N ASP A 188 -4.74 25.14 -6.34
CA ASP A 188 -5.43 24.48 -7.45
C ASP A 188 -4.43 23.60 -8.22
N ALA A 189 -4.51 22.29 -8.00
CA ALA A 189 -3.61 21.29 -8.58
C ALA A 189 -3.65 21.31 -10.12
N ASP A 190 -4.83 21.52 -10.71
CA ASP A 190 -5.01 21.50 -12.16
C ASP A 190 -4.45 22.76 -12.82
N LYS A 191 -4.60 23.90 -12.15
CA LYS A 191 -4.01 25.16 -12.61
C LYS A 191 -2.48 25.11 -12.57
N VAL A 192 -1.92 24.56 -11.50
CA VAL A 192 -0.46 24.36 -11.39
C VAL A 192 0.03 23.43 -12.47
N LEU A 193 -0.62 22.28 -12.69
CA LEU A 193 -0.24 21.33 -13.75
C LEU A 193 -0.29 21.99 -15.13
N LYS A 194 -1.38 22.70 -15.48
CA LYS A 194 -1.51 23.39 -16.78
C LYS A 194 -0.43 24.43 -16.98
N LYS A 195 -0.10 25.23 -15.95
CA LYS A 195 1.01 26.18 -15.98
C LYS A 195 2.34 25.48 -16.25
N SER A 196 2.63 24.40 -15.53
CA SER A 196 3.87 23.65 -15.69
C SER A 196 4.01 23.05 -17.10
N LEU A 197 2.92 22.53 -17.67
CA LEU A 197 2.94 21.98 -19.04
C LEU A 197 3.11 23.04 -20.14
N SER A 198 2.96 24.33 -19.83
CA SER A 198 3.27 25.43 -20.76
C SER A 198 4.73 25.89 -20.70
N MET A 199 5.50 25.41 -19.72
CA MET A 199 6.92 25.71 -19.54
C MET A 199 7.79 24.67 -20.27
N LYS A 200 9.04 25.04 -20.56
CA LYS A 200 10.04 24.05 -20.99
C LYS A 200 10.45 23.16 -19.80
N ARG A 201 10.76 21.89 -20.09
CA ARG A 201 11.17 20.93 -19.07
C ARG A 201 12.35 21.41 -18.21
N ALA A 202 13.35 22.03 -18.83
CA ALA A 202 14.50 22.58 -18.13
C ALA A 202 14.09 23.73 -17.17
N GLU A 203 13.20 24.62 -17.58
CA GLU A 203 12.72 25.73 -16.76
C GLU A 203 12.02 25.24 -15.47
N ILE A 204 11.29 24.13 -15.55
CA ILE A 204 10.67 23.50 -14.38
C ILE A 204 11.75 22.98 -13.42
N ILE A 205 12.76 22.29 -13.96
CA ILE A 205 13.87 21.77 -13.14
C ILE A 205 14.62 22.92 -12.46
N ASP A 206 14.91 23.99 -13.18
CA ASP A 206 15.59 25.18 -12.66
C ASP A 206 14.76 25.86 -11.54
N GLU A 207 13.43 25.93 -11.69
CA GLU A 207 12.55 26.46 -10.66
C GLU A 207 12.59 25.57 -9.39
N ILE A 208 12.57 24.24 -9.53
CA ILE A 208 12.70 23.31 -8.40
C ILE A 208 14.08 23.40 -7.74
N VAL A 209 15.15 23.55 -8.51
CA VAL A 209 16.51 23.79 -7.96
C VAL A 209 16.54 25.10 -7.17
N SER A 210 16.03 26.18 -7.75
CA SER A 210 16.01 27.51 -7.14
C SER A 210 15.16 27.58 -5.89
N SER A 211 14.10 26.77 -5.80
CA SER A 211 13.23 26.68 -4.62
C SER A 211 13.90 26.01 -3.41
N GLY A 212 15.03 25.32 -3.62
CA GLY A 212 15.71 24.56 -2.58
C GLY A 212 14.90 23.37 -2.03
N LEU A 213 13.88 22.90 -2.77
CA LEU A 213 13.02 21.78 -2.36
C LEU A 213 13.86 20.53 -2.11
N LYS A 214 13.62 19.88 -0.97
CA LYS A 214 14.31 18.66 -0.55
C LYS A 214 13.31 17.54 -0.28
N GLY A 215 13.76 16.30 -0.43
CA GLY A 215 13.01 15.11 -0.02
C GLY A 215 12.65 15.16 1.47
N ARG A 216 11.51 14.55 1.82
CA ARG A 216 10.96 14.50 3.18
C ARG A 216 10.95 13.10 3.78
N GLY A 217 11.68 12.17 3.17
CA GLY A 217 11.84 10.80 3.65
C GLY A 217 12.99 10.57 4.64
N GLY A 218 13.64 11.64 5.10
CA GLY A 218 14.77 11.57 6.06
C GLY A 218 16.09 12.09 5.49
N ALA A 219 16.54 11.61 4.34
CA ALA A 219 17.83 11.97 3.73
C ALA A 219 17.93 13.43 3.26
N GLY A 220 16.81 14.09 2.99
CA GLY A 220 16.79 15.50 2.59
C GLY A 220 17.50 15.79 1.26
N PHE A 221 17.56 14.83 0.34
CA PHE A 221 18.22 15.01 -0.95
C PHE A 221 17.54 16.11 -1.79
N PRO A 222 18.31 17.02 -2.45
CA PRO A 222 17.74 18.11 -3.24
C PRO A 222 16.95 17.58 -4.45
N THR A 223 15.64 17.87 -4.48
CA THR A 223 14.72 17.33 -5.47
C THR A 223 15.08 17.77 -6.89
N GLY A 224 15.44 19.04 -7.09
CA GLY A 224 15.82 19.56 -8.42
C GLY A 224 17.07 18.89 -8.97
N ILE A 225 18.06 18.56 -8.11
CA ILE A 225 19.27 17.83 -8.52
C ILE A 225 18.87 16.40 -8.96
N LYS A 226 18.03 15.69 -8.20
CA LYS A 226 17.53 14.36 -8.57
C LYS A 226 16.83 14.39 -9.93
N TRP A 227 15.96 15.36 -10.17
CA TRP A 227 15.26 15.51 -11.44
C TRP A 227 16.20 15.82 -12.61
N ASN A 228 17.20 16.68 -12.39
CA ASN A 228 18.19 17.01 -13.42
C ASN A 228 19.03 15.79 -13.82
N LEU A 229 19.51 15.01 -12.84
CA LEU A 229 20.23 13.77 -13.08
C LEU A 229 19.38 12.77 -13.89
N THR A 230 18.11 12.60 -13.51
CA THR A 230 17.17 11.72 -14.23
C THR A 230 16.88 12.22 -15.64
N ALA A 231 16.65 13.53 -15.81
CA ALA A 231 16.40 14.12 -17.13
C ALA A 231 17.59 13.92 -18.08
N SER A 232 18.82 14.06 -17.55
CA SER A 232 20.07 13.96 -18.31
C SER A 232 20.50 12.50 -18.60
N ALA A 233 19.92 11.52 -17.88
CA ALA A 233 20.25 10.11 -18.09
C ALA A 233 19.85 9.67 -19.51
N LYS A 234 20.78 9.00 -20.20
CA LYS A 234 20.54 8.40 -21.51
C LYS A 234 19.84 7.05 -21.30
N SER A 235 18.52 7.05 -21.42
CA SER A 235 17.70 5.85 -21.30
C SER A 235 16.44 6.00 -22.14
N ASP A 236 16.01 4.91 -22.76
CA ASP A 236 14.77 4.84 -23.56
C ASP A 236 13.52 4.87 -22.67
N SER A 237 13.67 4.49 -21.39
CA SER A 237 12.57 4.46 -20.41
C SER A 237 12.98 5.16 -19.12
N LYS A 238 12.12 6.06 -18.66
CA LYS A 238 12.24 6.75 -17.39
C LYS A 238 10.95 6.60 -16.62
N PHE A 239 11.06 6.51 -15.30
CA PHE A 239 9.92 6.33 -14.38
C PHE A 239 9.91 7.38 -13.29
N VAL A 240 8.73 7.69 -12.79
CA VAL A 240 8.56 8.45 -11.54
C VAL A 240 8.05 7.48 -10.48
N VAL A 241 8.77 7.34 -9.39
CA VAL A 241 8.34 6.50 -8.26
C VAL A 241 8.05 7.39 -7.07
N CYS A 242 6.80 7.37 -6.61
CA CYS A 242 6.40 7.99 -5.36
C CYS A 242 6.53 6.95 -4.26
N ASN A 243 7.49 7.14 -3.37
CA ASN A 243 7.64 6.33 -2.18
C ASN A 243 6.58 6.74 -1.15
N ALA A 244 5.54 5.92 -1.00
CA ALA A 244 4.49 6.04 -0.01
C ALA A 244 4.51 4.87 0.99
N ASP A 245 5.71 4.28 1.20
CA ASP A 245 5.97 3.28 2.23
C ASP A 245 6.40 3.96 3.53
N GLU A 246 5.46 4.64 4.18
CA GLU A 246 5.65 5.39 5.42
C GLU A 246 5.70 4.45 6.64
N GLY A 247 6.77 3.69 6.75
CA GLY A 247 6.94 2.64 7.78
C GLY A 247 7.56 3.11 9.09
N GLU A 248 8.15 4.30 9.16
CA GLU A 248 8.84 4.81 10.35
C GLU A 248 7.87 5.08 11.50
N PRO A 249 8.09 4.48 12.69
CA PRO A 249 7.28 4.76 13.87
C PRO A 249 7.26 6.26 14.24
N GLY A 250 6.08 6.79 14.53
CA GLY A 250 5.89 8.22 14.80
C GLY A 250 5.53 9.04 13.57
N THR A 251 5.62 8.47 12.36
CA THR A 251 5.40 9.18 11.09
C THR A 251 4.01 8.89 10.54
N PHE A 252 3.28 9.93 10.14
CA PHE A 252 1.94 9.84 9.52
C PHE A 252 1.65 10.99 8.53
N LYS A 253 2.69 11.76 8.13
CA LYS A 253 2.58 12.89 7.22
C LYS A 253 2.13 12.51 5.81
N ASP A 254 2.62 11.36 5.29
CA ASP A 254 2.31 10.91 3.93
C ASP A 254 0.88 10.37 3.86
N ARG A 255 0.41 9.69 4.90
CA ARG A 255 -1.00 9.33 5.06
C ARG A 255 -1.90 10.57 4.97
N MET A 256 -1.55 11.62 5.70
CA MET A 256 -2.28 12.89 5.69
C MET A 256 -2.32 13.52 4.30
N LEU A 257 -1.19 13.53 3.60
CA LEU A 257 -1.11 14.05 2.23
C LEU A 257 -1.97 13.24 1.27
N MET A 258 -1.88 11.92 1.33
CA MET A 258 -2.63 11.02 0.46
C MET A 258 -4.15 11.06 0.68
N THR A 259 -4.60 11.29 1.90
CA THR A 259 -6.02 11.35 2.22
C THR A 259 -6.63 12.74 2.00
N SER A 260 -5.87 13.81 2.30
CA SER A 260 -6.38 15.19 2.25
C SER A 260 -6.06 15.93 0.94
N TYR A 261 -4.95 15.57 0.27
CA TYR A 261 -4.44 16.28 -0.91
C TYR A 261 -4.01 15.35 -2.06
N PRO A 262 -4.77 14.30 -2.38
CA PRO A 262 -4.36 13.33 -3.40
C PRO A 262 -4.21 13.96 -4.79
N ASP A 263 -5.01 14.97 -5.13
CA ASP A 263 -4.88 15.69 -6.40
C ASP A 263 -3.56 16.44 -6.53
N LEU A 264 -3.09 17.08 -5.46
CA LEU A 264 -1.77 17.74 -5.44
C LEU A 264 -0.64 16.74 -5.59
N LEU A 265 -0.74 15.58 -4.93
CA LEU A 265 0.23 14.51 -5.05
C LEU A 265 0.36 14.04 -6.50
N PHE A 266 -0.76 13.71 -7.13
CA PHE A 266 -0.76 13.23 -8.51
C PHE A 266 -0.39 14.31 -9.53
N ALA A 267 -0.74 15.58 -9.29
CA ALA A 267 -0.25 16.68 -10.11
C ALA A 267 1.28 16.80 -10.01
N GLY A 268 1.83 16.71 -8.80
CA GLY A 268 3.28 16.72 -8.58
C GLY A 268 3.99 15.57 -9.30
N MET A 269 3.48 14.35 -9.22
CA MET A 269 4.02 13.20 -9.97
C MET A 269 3.94 13.43 -11.49
N THR A 270 2.85 14.00 -12.00
CA THR A 270 2.67 14.29 -13.42
C THR A 270 3.66 15.36 -13.90
N ILE A 271 3.88 16.42 -13.11
CA ILE A 271 4.87 17.47 -13.39
C ILE A 271 6.28 16.86 -13.40
N ALA A 272 6.60 16.02 -12.42
CA ALA A 272 7.89 15.31 -12.38
C ALA A 272 8.07 14.46 -13.64
N GLY A 273 7.04 13.69 -14.03
CA GLY A 273 7.05 12.88 -15.25
C GLY A 273 7.31 13.72 -16.50
N TYR A 274 6.67 14.87 -16.63
CA TYR A 274 6.90 15.80 -17.73
C TYR A 274 8.34 16.33 -17.72
N ALA A 275 8.82 16.82 -16.58
CA ALA A 275 10.14 17.43 -16.44
C ALA A 275 11.26 16.44 -16.78
N VAL A 276 11.20 15.18 -16.30
CA VAL A 276 12.25 14.18 -16.54
C VAL A 276 12.07 13.39 -17.83
N GLY A 277 10.91 13.50 -18.48
CA GLY A 277 10.60 12.76 -19.70
C GLY A 277 10.12 11.34 -19.48
N ALA A 278 9.51 11.05 -18.33
CA ALA A 278 8.91 9.76 -18.03
C ALA A 278 7.50 9.65 -18.64
N LYS A 279 7.08 8.42 -18.98
CA LYS A 279 5.72 8.10 -19.44
C LYS A 279 4.91 7.32 -18.40
N LYS A 280 5.57 6.76 -17.39
CA LYS A 280 4.94 5.93 -16.37
C LYS A 280 5.38 6.38 -14.96
N GLY A 281 4.42 6.45 -14.05
CA GLY A 281 4.65 6.63 -12.63
C GLY A 281 4.14 5.45 -11.82
N TYR A 282 4.80 5.17 -10.71
CA TYR A 282 4.36 4.22 -9.70
C TYR A 282 4.19 4.94 -8.38
N LEU A 283 3.06 4.73 -7.72
CA LEU A 283 2.89 5.08 -6.32
C LEU A 283 3.00 3.79 -5.52
N TYR A 284 4.10 3.61 -4.81
CA TYR A 284 4.31 2.44 -3.94
C TYR A 284 3.69 2.72 -2.58
N LEU A 285 2.53 2.10 -2.34
CA LEU A 285 1.73 2.29 -1.13
C LEU A 285 1.97 1.11 -0.18
N ARG A 286 2.34 1.39 1.06
CA ARG A 286 2.53 0.34 2.06
C ARG A 286 1.28 -0.53 2.26
N GLY A 287 1.49 -1.81 2.57
CA GLY A 287 0.41 -2.79 2.71
C GLY A 287 -0.62 -2.47 3.78
N GLU A 288 -0.24 -1.72 4.81
CA GLU A 288 -1.11 -1.31 5.91
C GLU A 288 -2.13 -0.22 5.51
N TYR A 289 -1.96 0.46 4.37
CA TYR A 289 -2.81 1.57 3.93
C TYR A 289 -3.85 1.13 2.88
N THR A 290 -4.43 -0.05 3.00
CA THR A 290 -5.46 -0.57 2.09
C THR A 290 -6.62 0.41 1.91
N TYR A 291 -7.10 1.04 2.99
CA TYR A 291 -8.18 2.03 2.95
C TYR A 291 -7.83 3.32 2.18
N VAL A 292 -6.54 3.68 2.12
CA VAL A 292 -6.05 4.84 1.35
C VAL A 292 -6.09 4.54 -0.14
N ARG A 293 -5.86 3.28 -0.54
CA ARG A 293 -5.89 2.84 -1.93
C ARG A 293 -7.19 3.23 -2.63
N ASP A 294 -8.34 2.96 -2.02
CA ASP A 294 -9.65 3.24 -2.63
C ASP A 294 -9.87 4.74 -2.87
N ILE A 295 -9.31 5.59 -2.00
CA ILE A 295 -9.34 7.05 -2.17
C ILE A 295 -8.49 7.44 -3.37
N LEU A 296 -7.27 6.94 -3.43
CA LEU A 296 -6.32 7.26 -4.49
C LEU A 296 -6.79 6.76 -5.87
N GLU A 297 -7.34 5.54 -5.95
CA GLU A 297 -7.87 4.98 -7.21
C GLU A 297 -9.00 5.84 -7.78
N LYS A 298 -9.95 6.29 -6.94
CA LYS A 298 -11.03 7.18 -7.37
C LYS A 298 -10.50 8.51 -7.93
N VAL A 299 -9.45 9.05 -7.32
CA VAL A 299 -8.84 10.30 -7.80
C VAL A 299 -8.10 10.06 -9.12
N LEU A 300 -7.36 8.95 -9.27
CA LEU A 300 -6.71 8.58 -10.53
C LEU A 300 -7.74 8.42 -11.67
N GLU A 301 -8.86 7.73 -11.41
CA GLU A 301 -9.94 7.59 -12.38
C GLU A 301 -10.50 8.96 -12.80
N SER A 302 -10.76 9.85 -11.83
CA SER A 302 -11.22 11.21 -12.10
C SER A 302 -10.21 11.99 -12.96
N ARG A 303 -8.92 11.90 -12.63
CA ARG A 303 -7.85 12.58 -13.38
C ARG A 303 -7.73 12.05 -14.82
N ARG A 304 -7.86 10.73 -15.02
CA ARG A 304 -7.90 10.13 -16.38
C ARG A 304 -9.10 10.63 -17.17
N LYS A 305 -10.29 10.64 -16.56
CA LYS A 305 -11.52 11.15 -17.18
C LYS A 305 -11.41 12.61 -17.59
N ASN A 306 -10.73 13.42 -16.77
CA ASN A 306 -10.52 14.85 -17.02
C ASN A 306 -9.29 15.15 -17.91
N LYS A 307 -8.65 14.13 -18.49
CA LYS A 307 -7.44 14.25 -19.31
C LYS A 307 -6.26 14.93 -18.60
N LEU A 308 -6.14 14.70 -17.31
CA LEU A 308 -5.02 15.13 -16.46
C LEU A 308 -4.00 14.01 -16.26
N LEU A 309 -4.31 12.80 -16.75
CA LEU A 309 -3.47 11.62 -16.89
C LEU A 309 -3.84 10.89 -18.19
N GLY A 310 -2.95 10.00 -18.65
CA GLY A 310 -3.08 9.26 -19.89
C GLY A 310 -2.45 9.99 -21.08
N LYS A 311 -3.10 9.93 -22.25
CA LYS A 311 -2.61 10.54 -23.49
C LYS A 311 -3.06 11.98 -23.63
N LYS A 312 -2.21 12.83 -24.24
CA LYS A 312 -2.51 14.24 -24.54
C LYS A 312 -3.00 15.04 -23.32
N ILE A 313 -2.23 14.98 -22.25
CA ILE A 313 -2.59 15.61 -20.97
C ILE A 313 -2.80 17.12 -21.15
N SER A 314 -3.98 17.59 -20.74
CA SER A 314 -4.40 19.00 -20.88
C SER A 314 -4.21 19.58 -22.31
N GLY A 315 -4.32 18.72 -23.34
CA GLY A 315 -4.16 19.10 -24.74
C GLY A 315 -2.70 19.15 -25.23
N ASN A 316 -1.71 18.90 -24.39
CA ASN A 316 -0.29 18.84 -24.77
C ASN A 316 0.06 17.47 -25.35
N ASP A 317 1.09 17.41 -26.19
CA ASP A 317 1.65 16.16 -26.69
C ASP A 317 2.56 15.52 -25.62
N PHE A 318 1.94 15.18 -24.50
CA PHE A 318 2.55 14.51 -23.37
C PHE A 318 1.65 13.37 -22.89
N GLU A 319 2.26 12.23 -22.65
CA GLU A 319 1.64 11.02 -22.15
C GLU A 319 2.28 10.64 -20.82
N PHE A 320 1.46 10.44 -19.79
CA PHE A 320 1.91 9.94 -18.49
C PHE A 320 0.75 9.30 -17.74
N ASP A 321 0.96 8.13 -17.20
CA ASP A 321 -0.03 7.49 -16.34
C ASP A 321 0.59 6.94 -15.06
N ILE A 322 -0.22 6.82 -14.02
CA ILE A 322 0.21 6.40 -12.69
C ILE A 322 -0.49 5.10 -12.31
N GLU A 323 0.29 4.17 -11.77
CA GLU A 323 -0.18 2.90 -11.24
C GLU A 323 0.14 2.82 -9.75
N ILE A 324 -0.83 2.36 -8.94
CA ILE A 324 -0.61 2.09 -7.52
C ILE A 324 -0.08 0.67 -7.39
N ARG A 325 1.07 0.54 -6.73
CA ARG A 325 1.68 -0.72 -6.32
C ARG A 325 1.56 -0.86 -4.81
N MET A 326 0.91 -1.91 -4.36
CA MET A 326 0.78 -2.20 -2.93
C MET A 326 2.02 -2.94 -2.44
N GLY A 327 2.62 -2.46 -1.38
CA GLY A 327 3.56 -3.22 -0.57
C GLY A 327 2.87 -4.36 0.17
N ALA A 328 3.65 -5.22 0.82
CA ALA A 328 3.14 -6.38 1.54
C ALA A 328 3.67 -6.47 2.98
N GLY A 329 3.93 -5.33 3.62
CA GLY A 329 4.31 -5.24 5.03
C GLY A 329 5.80 -5.50 5.29
N ALA A 330 6.69 -4.82 4.58
CA ALA A 330 8.12 -4.84 4.83
C ALA A 330 8.66 -3.42 4.99
N TYR A 331 9.11 -3.05 6.21
CA TYR A 331 9.66 -1.72 6.52
C TYR A 331 10.81 -1.31 5.60
N ILE A 332 11.65 -2.26 5.20
CA ILE A 332 12.81 -2.00 4.35
C ILE A 332 12.41 -1.43 2.97
N CYS A 333 11.19 -1.68 2.50
CA CYS A 333 10.71 -1.13 1.24
C CYS A 333 10.49 0.40 1.27
N GLY A 334 10.66 1.05 2.43
CA GLY A 334 10.84 2.51 2.53
C GLY A 334 12.18 3.00 2.00
N GLU A 335 13.19 2.12 1.89
CA GLU A 335 14.46 2.39 1.21
C GLU A 335 14.28 2.24 -0.30
N GLU A 336 14.87 3.14 -1.11
CA GLU A 336 14.55 3.25 -2.54
C GLU A 336 14.96 2.02 -3.35
N THR A 337 16.07 1.35 -3.02
CA THR A 337 16.53 0.15 -3.72
C THR A 337 15.60 -1.02 -3.45
N ALA A 338 15.28 -1.26 -2.17
CA ALA A 338 14.35 -2.31 -1.76
C ALA A 338 12.93 -2.07 -2.30
N LEU A 339 12.50 -0.82 -2.40
CA LEU A 339 11.23 -0.46 -3.02
C LEU A 339 11.21 -0.84 -4.50
N ILE A 340 12.28 -0.56 -5.23
CA ILE A 340 12.39 -0.90 -6.66
C ILE A 340 12.39 -2.42 -6.82
N GLU A 341 13.20 -3.15 -6.05
CA GLU A 341 13.22 -4.63 -6.05
C GLU A 341 11.82 -5.19 -5.75
N SER A 342 11.09 -4.63 -4.79
CA SER A 342 9.72 -5.03 -4.50
C SER A 342 8.77 -4.80 -5.69
N ILE A 343 8.88 -3.68 -6.42
CA ILE A 343 8.12 -3.45 -7.65
C ILE A 343 8.48 -4.48 -8.72
N GLU A 344 9.74 -4.89 -8.79
CA GLU A 344 10.25 -5.88 -9.73
C GLU A 344 9.89 -7.33 -9.35
N GLY A 345 9.36 -7.57 -8.13
CA GLY A 345 8.89 -8.87 -7.67
C GLY A 345 9.93 -9.69 -6.92
N PHE A 346 10.84 -9.03 -6.21
CA PHE A 346 11.83 -9.65 -5.33
C PHE A 346 11.46 -9.52 -3.86
#